data_5f937ce41c365855ff71fe4b6655747d
#
_entry.id   5f937ce41c365855ff71fe4b6655747d
#
_cell.length_a   1.000
_cell.length_b   1.000
_cell.length_c   1.000
_cell.angle_alpha   90.00
_cell.angle_beta   90.00
_cell.angle_gamma   90.00
#
_symmetry.space_group_name_H-M   'P 1'
#
loop_
_entity.id
_entity.type
_entity.pdbx_description
1 polymer ?
#
loop_
_entity_poly.entity_id
_entity_poly.type
_entity_poly.pdbx_seq_one_letter_code
_entity_poly.pdbx_strand_id
1 'polypeptide(L)'
;MMVAQGGFDKKEEVENPSEVLLNPSDPEATFRYKAGGRHLGYVGNVVEAVGEKSSLVIVYDYQQNTYADNQFMKDYLNEKKDFSDGSFIVADGAYSGEENSRLASEHNLKLVTTNFTGRKPDEIYADFVFTDDGKYLIKCKNNRV
;
A
#
# COMPACT_ATOMS: atom_id res chain seq x y z
N MET A 1 -23.17 -20.84 -0.47
CA MET A 1 -24.10 -19.90 -1.13
C MET A 1 -25.52 -20.41 -0.87
N MET A 2 -26.20 -19.88 0.13
CA MET A 2 -27.63 -20.11 0.32
C MET A 2 -28.41 -19.04 -0.44
N VAL A 3 -29.01 -19.41 -1.54
CA VAL A 3 -30.06 -18.62 -2.15
C VAL A 3 -31.35 -19.09 -1.52
N ALA A 4 -31.82 -18.39 -0.50
CA ALA A 4 -33.16 -18.63 0.05
C ALA A 4 -34.19 -18.22 -0.97
N GLN A 5 -35.13 -19.09 -1.26
CA GLN A 5 -36.33 -18.77 -2.02
C GLN A 5 -37.13 -17.72 -1.25
N GLY A 6 -37.07 -16.45 -1.66
CA GLY A 6 -38.01 -15.46 -1.20
C GLY A 6 -37.51 -14.17 -0.58
N GLY A 7 -36.25 -13.82 -0.64
CA GLY A 7 -35.82 -12.51 -0.17
C GLY A 7 -34.39 -12.51 0.37
N PHE A 8 -33.73 -11.38 0.28
CA PHE A 8 -32.44 -11.18 0.94
C PHE A 8 -32.72 -10.82 2.40
N ASP A 9 -32.14 -11.58 3.34
CA ASP A 9 -32.18 -11.25 4.75
C ASP A 9 -31.51 -9.90 5.01
N LYS A 10 -32.05 -9.14 5.97
CA LYS A 10 -31.45 -7.85 6.32
C LYS A 10 -30.07 -8.08 6.89
N LYS A 11 -29.14 -7.22 6.53
CA LYS A 11 -27.73 -7.25 6.94
C LYS A 11 -27.50 -7.34 8.46
N GLU A 12 -28.48 -6.91 9.25
CA GLU A 12 -28.44 -6.90 10.72
C GLU A 12 -28.54 -8.30 11.35
N GLU A 13 -28.96 -9.30 10.56
CA GLU A 13 -29.21 -10.68 11.03
C GLU A 13 -28.07 -11.65 10.64
N VAL A 14 -26.99 -11.15 10.01
CA VAL A 14 -25.91 -12.02 9.54
C VAL A 14 -24.82 -12.11 10.61
N GLU A 15 -24.62 -13.30 11.15
CA GLU A 15 -23.60 -13.57 12.17
C GLU A 15 -22.16 -13.33 11.67
N ASN A 16 -21.92 -13.58 10.40
CA ASN A 16 -20.60 -13.41 9.79
C ASN A 16 -20.63 -12.43 8.61
N PRO A 17 -20.15 -11.19 8.80
CA PRO A 17 -20.16 -10.18 7.75
C PRO A 17 -19.41 -10.56 6.45
N SER A 18 -18.46 -11.49 6.52
CA SER A 18 -17.71 -11.96 5.36
C SER A 18 -18.53 -12.83 4.40
N GLU A 19 -19.66 -13.37 4.86
CA GLU A 19 -20.56 -14.21 4.06
C GLU A 19 -21.67 -13.41 3.36
N VAL A 20 -21.73 -12.10 3.60
CA VAL A 20 -22.72 -11.22 3.02
C VAL A 20 -22.44 -10.99 1.54
N LEU A 21 -23.36 -11.40 0.68
CA LEU A 21 -23.34 -11.02 -0.72
C LEU A 21 -23.69 -9.54 -0.87
N LEU A 22 -22.66 -8.73 -1.17
CA LEU A 22 -22.78 -7.27 -1.22
C LEU A 22 -23.41 -6.75 -2.52
N ASN A 23 -23.16 -7.46 -3.63
CA ASN A 23 -23.70 -7.14 -4.93
C ASN A 23 -24.06 -8.44 -5.67
N PRO A 24 -25.38 -8.71 -5.91
CA PRO A 24 -25.79 -9.92 -6.62
C PRO A 24 -25.31 -10.00 -8.08
N SER A 25 -25.07 -8.84 -8.71
CA SER A 25 -24.58 -8.78 -10.10
C SER A 25 -23.05 -8.91 -10.19
N ASP A 26 -22.35 -8.72 -9.07
CA ASP A 26 -20.91 -8.83 -8.98
C ASP A 26 -20.55 -9.34 -7.56
N PRO A 27 -20.60 -10.67 -7.37
CA PRO A 27 -20.39 -11.29 -6.06
C PRO A 27 -19.01 -11.09 -5.47
N GLU A 28 -18.02 -10.78 -6.31
CA GLU A 28 -16.61 -10.59 -5.90
C GLU A 28 -16.30 -9.15 -5.48
N ALA A 29 -17.18 -8.20 -5.81
CA ALA A 29 -17.02 -6.82 -5.41
C ALA A 29 -17.12 -6.69 -3.88
N THR A 30 -16.13 -6.05 -3.27
CA THR A 30 -16.04 -5.86 -1.82
C THR A 30 -16.18 -4.41 -1.43
N PHE A 31 -16.55 -4.16 -0.17
CA PHE A 31 -16.64 -2.82 0.38
C PHE A 31 -15.32 -2.38 1.02
N ARG A 32 -14.94 -1.13 0.72
CA ARG A 32 -13.91 -0.40 1.46
C ARG A 32 -14.49 0.93 1.95
N TYR A 33 -14.20 1.27 3.20
CA TYR A 33 -14.50 2.59 3.75
C TYR A 33 -13.26 3.48 3.64
N LYS A 34 -13.33 4.55 2.85
CA LYS A 34 -12.19 5.47 2.66
C LYS A 34 -12.71 6.91 2.57
N ALA A 35 -12.01 7.84 3.23
CA ALA A 35 -12.32 9.27 3.22
C ALA A 35 -13.79 9.62 3.55
N GLY A 36 -14.40 8.90 4.49
CA GLY A 36 -15.78 9.13 4.92
C GLY A 36 -16.85 8.53 3.99
N GLY A 37 -16.44 7.86 2.91
CA GLY A 37 -17.35 7.23 1.94
C GLY A 37 -17.25 5.71 1.89
N ARG A 38 -18.31 5.06 1.44
CA ARG A 38 -18.32 3.63 1.13
C ARG A 38 -18.03 3.45 -0.36
N HIS A 39 -17.06 2.61 -0.65
CA HIS A 39 -16.68 2.25 -2.02
C HIS A 39 -16.88 0.75 -2.22
N LEU A 40 -17.76 0.40 -3.13
CA LEU A 40 -17.95 -0.98 -3.56
C LEU A 40 -17.17 -1.19 -4.86
N GLY A 41 -16.43 -2.29 -4.95
CA GLY A 41 -15.71 -2.65 -6.17
C GLY A 41 -14.36 -3.28 -5.89
N TYR A 42 -13.38 -2.81 -6.62
CA TYR A 42 -12.03 -3.37 -6.68
C TYR A 42 -10.97 -2.29 -6.45
N VAL A 43 -9.75 -2.71 -6.18
CA VAL A 43 -8.58 -1.85 -6.15
C VAL A 43 -7.67 -2.21 -7.31
N GLY A 44 -7.14 -1.20 -7.99
CA GLY A 44 -6.11 -1.35 -9.01
C GLY A 44 -4.79 -0.76 -8.52
N ASN A 45 -3.72 -1.54 -8.63
CA ASN A 45 -2.36 -1.10 -8.36
C ASN A 45 -1.55 -1.15 -9.66
N VAL A 46 -0.64 -0.22 -9.82
CA VAL A 46 0.25 -0.17 -10.99
C VAL A 46 1.68 0.09 -10.55
N VAL A 47 2.62 -0.54 -11.24
CA VAL A 47 4.04 -0.21 -11.15
C VAL A 47 4.47 0.39 -12.47
N GLU A 48 5.07 1.55 -12.39
CA GLU A 48 5.55 2.32 -13.53
C GLU A 48 7.08 2.40 -13.50
N ALA A 49 7.72 1.96 -14.57
CA ALA A 49 9.14 2.20 -14.76
C ALA A 49 9.31 3.60 -15.37
N VAL A 50 10.05 4.47 -14.68
CA VAL A 50 10.26 5.85 -15.07
C VAL A 50 11.67 6.03 -15.61
N GLY A 51 11.78 6.48 -16.85
CA GLY A 51 13.02 6.90 -17.49
C GLY A 51 13.09 8.43 -17.62
N GLU A 52 14.18 8.94 -18.19
CA GLU A 52 14.40 10.40 -18.31
C GLU A 52 13.35 11.12 -19.16
N LYS A 53 12.80 10.46 -20.19
CA LYS A 53 11.89 11.08 -21.16
C LYS A 53 10.55 10.38 -21.31
N SER A 54 10.37 9.24 -20.68
CA SER A 54 9.17 8.43 -20.82
C SER A 54 8.99 7.53 -19.61
N SER A 55 7.78 7.07 -19.42
CA SER A 55 7.45 6.05 -18.42
C SER A 55 6.62 4.95 -19.05
N LEU A 56 6.64 3.79 -18.46
CA LEU A 56 5.92 2.60 -18.91
C LEU A 56 5.33 1.86 -17.71
N VAL A 57 4.06 1.57 -17.77
CA VAL A 57 3.44 0.63 -16.82
C VAL A 57 3.98 -0.77 -17.08
N ILE A 58 4.67 -1.33 -16.12
CA ILE A 58 5.32 -2.65 -16.22
C ILE A 58 4.57 -3.74 -15.48
N VAL A 59 3.78 -3.36 -14.46
CA VAL A 59 2.91 -4.26 -13.71
C VAL A 59 1.60 -3.56 -13.44
N TYR A 60 0.51 -4.29 -13.55
CA TYR A 60 -0.77 -3.91 -12.99
C TYR A 60 -1.37 -5.09 -12.23
N ASP A 61 -2.11 -4.79 -11.19
CA ASP A 61 -2.84 -5.77 -10.41
C ASP A 61 -4.25 -5.26 -10.12
N TYR A 62 -5.23 -6.17 -10.16
CA TYR A 62 -6.63 -5.85 -9.96
C TYR A 62 -7.23 -6.85 -9.00
N GLN A 63 -7.53 -6.38 -7.79
CA GLN A 63 -7.92 -7.21 -6.65
C GLN A 63 -9.24 -6.70 -6.04
N GLN A 64 -9.81 -7.51 -5.17
CA GLN A 64 -10.92 -7.07 -4.34
C GLN A 64 -10.54 -5.83 -3.53
N ASN A 65 -11.49 -4.94 -3.29
CA ASN A 65 -11.25 -3.64 -2.64
C ASN A 65 -10.75 -3.75 -1.18
N THR A 66 -10.77 -4.94 -0.60
CA THR A 66 -10.19 -5.26 0.71
C THR A 66 -8.69 -5.57 0.66
N TYR A 67 -8.13 -5.76 -0.54
CA TYR A 67 -6.70 -5.99 -0.71
C TYR A 67 -5.91 -4.73 -0.36
N ALA A 68 -4.91 -4.86 0.49
CA ALA A 68 -4.19 -3.72 1.03
C ALA A 68 -2.99 -3.33 0.15
N ASP A 69 -2.72 -2.04 0.06
CA ASP A 69 -1.63 -1.49 -0.75
C ASP A 69 -0.25 -2.01 -0.30
N ASN A 70 -0.03 -2.19 1.01
CA ASN A 70 1.20 -2.78 1.53
C ASN A 70 1.34 -4.28 1.19
N GLN A 71 0.23 -5.00 1.05
CA GLN A 71 0.24 -6.40 0.59
C GLN A 71 0.65 -6.48 -0.89
N PHE A 72 0.12 -5.58 -1.73
CA PHE A 72 0.56 -5.50 -3.12
C PHE A 72 2.08 -5.29 -3.23
N MET A 73 2.64 -4.37 -2.46
CA MET A 73 4.10 -4.15 -2.46
C MET A 73 4.87 -5.41 -2.05
N LYS A 74 4.38 -6.12 -1.03
CA LYS A 74 4.98 -7.37 -0.57
C LYS A 74 4.96 -8.44 -1.66
N ASP A 75 3.82 -8.63 -2.30
CA ASP A 75 3.65 -9.63 -3.35
C ASP A 75 4.52 -9.28 -4.56
N TYR A 76 4.54 -8.01 -4.97
CA TYR A 76 5.40 -7.52 -6.04
C TYR A 76 6.89 -7.78 -5.78
N LEU A 77 7.39 -7.48 -4.57
CA LEU A 77 8.78 -7.71 -4.20
C LEU A 77 9.13 -9.20 -4.14
N ASN A 78 8.19 -10.06 -3.71
CA ASN A 78 8.41 -11.50 -3.68
C ASN A 78 8.40 -12.15 -5.08
N GLU A 79 7.58 -11.66 -5.99
CA GLU A 79 7.47 -12.20 -7.35
C GLU A 79 8.61 -11.75 -8.24
N LYS A 80 9.01 -10.49 -8.14
CA LYS A 80 10.05 -9.92 -8.98
C LYS A 80 11.44 -10.18 -8.40
N LYS A 81 12.27 -10.92 -9.16
CA LYS A 81 13.60 -11.34 -8.71
C LYS A 81 14.75 -10.48 -9.24
N ASP A 82 14.54 -9.78 -10.35
CA ASP A 82 15.61 -9.06 -11.03
C ASP A 82 15.34 -7.55 -11.07
N PHE A 83 16.06 -6.82 -10.24
CA PHE A 83 16.11 -5.36 -10.28
C PHE A 83 17.51 -4.92 -10.69
N SER A 84 17.59 -3.83 -11.44
CA SER A 84 18.88 -3.24 -11.78
C SER A 84 19.54 -2.66 -10.54
N ASP A 85 20.86 -2.77 -10.44
CA ASP A 85 21.61 -2.19 -9.34
C ASP A 85 21.34 -0.68 -9.21
N GLY A 86 21.16 -0.24 -7.96
CA GLY A 86 20.88 1.15 -7.65
C GLY A 86 19.44 1.59 -7.95
N SER A 87 18.56 0.66 -8.29
CA SER A 87 17.14 0.97 -8.47
C SER A 87 16.49 1.41 -7.16
N PHE A 88 15.47 2.24 -7.26
CA PHE A 88 14.64 2.64 -6.14
C PHE A 88 13.16 2.61 -6.55
N ILE A 89 12.31 2.36 -5.57
CA ILE A 89 10.85 2.41 -5.73
C ILE A 89 10.35 3.59 -4.94
N VAL A 90 9.56 4.45 -5.58
CA VAL A 90 8.83 5.53 -4.93
C VAL A 90 7.36 5.14 -4.85
N ALA A 91 6.79 5.19 -3.66
CA ALA A 91 5.40 4.81 -3.44
C ALA A 91 4.73 5.74 -2.41
N ASP A 92 3.41 5.69 -2.33
CA ASP A 92 2.65 6.31 -1.25
C ASP A 92 2.96 5.60 0.09
N GLY A 93 2.75 6.31 1.20
CA GLY A 93 2.91 5.79 2.55
C GLY A 93 2.07 4.54 2.85
N ALA A 94 0.96 4.33 2.14
CA ALA A 94 0.13 3.13 2.25
C ALA A 94 0.85 1.83 1.86
N TYR A 95 1.88 1.93 1.03
CA TYR A 95 2.73 0.79 0.60
C TYR A 95 3.89 0.53 1.57
N SER A 96 4.05 1.35 2.60
CA SER A 96 5.11 1.21 3.59
C SER A 96 4.90 0.00 4.50
N GLY A 97 5.94 -0.36 5.23
CA GLY A 97 5.94 -1.40 6.25
C GLY A 97 7.35 -1.94 6.48
N GLU A 98 7.60 -2.43 7.68
CA GLU A 98 8.91 -3.00 8.04
C GLU A 98 9.26 -4.18 7.14
N GLU A 99 8.28 -5.05 6.87
CA GLU A 99 8.44 -6.21 5.98
C GLU A 99 8.79 -5.78 4.55
N ASN A 100 8.09 -4.78 4.00
CA ASN A 100 8.36 -4.27 2.66
C ASN A 100 9.74 -3.61 2.57
N SER A 101 10.16 -2.92 3.61
CA SER A 101 11.50 -2.34 3.68
C SER A 101 12.58 -3.41 3.73
N ARG A 102 12.34 -4.50 4.48
CA ARG A 102 13.23 -5.66 4.56
C ARG A 102 13.36 -6.34 3.19
N LEU A 103 12.22 -6.67 2.56
CA LEU A 103 12.19 -7.30 1.24
C LEU A 103 12.88 -6.44 0.17
N ALA A 104 12.64 -5.13 0.16
CA ALA A 104 13.33 -4.23 -0.75
C ALA A 104 14.84 -4.27 -0.54
N SER A 105 15.31 -4.27 0.72
CA SER A 105 16.74 -4.35 1.04
C SER A 105 17.36 -5.67 0.60
N GLU A 106 16.64 -6.79 0.67
CA GLU A 106 17.10 -8.10 0.18
C GLU A 106 17.33 -8.12 -1.34
N HIS A 107 16.61 -7.28 -2.06
CA HIS A 107 16.79 -7.06 -3.50
C HIS A 107 17.77 -5.91 -3.84
N ASN A 108 18.51 -5.38 -2.88
CA ASN A 108 19.33 -4.18 -3.05
C ASN A 108 18.57 -2.95 -3.56
N LEU A 109 17.26 -2.89 -3.24
CA LEU A 109 16.38 -1.79 -3.60
C LEU A 109 16.26 -0.79 -2.46
N LYS A 110 16.13 0.47 -2.80
CA LYS A 110 15.70 1.51 -1.87
C LYS A 110 14.19 1.75 -2.03
N LEU A 111 13.41 1.40 -1.01
CA LEU A 111 11.99 1.77 -0.94
C LEU A 111 11.87 3.18 -0.32
N VAL A 112 11.35 4.12 -1.11
CA VAL A 112 11.09 5.50 -0.70
C VAL A 112 9.58 5.68 -0.64
N THR A 113 9.03 5.77 0.57
CA THR A 113 7.61 6.05 0.75
C THR A 113 7.41 7.53 1.04
N THR A 114 6.50 8.15 0.31
CA THR A 114 6.19 9.57 0.41
C THR A 114 4.85 9.76 1.10
N ASN A 115 4.75 10.83 1.86
CA ASN A 115 3.49 11.20 2.48
C ASN A 115 2.74 12.20 1.59
N PHE A 116 2.00 11.71 0.60
CA PHE A 116 1.19 12.55 -0.29
C PHE A 116 -0.02 13.19 0.39
N THR A 117 -0.25 12.94 1.67
CA THR A 117 -1.41 13.51 2.38
C THR A 117 -1.28 14.99 2.68
N GLY A 118 -0.18 15.64 2.26
CA GLY A 118 0.09 17.06 2.52
C GLY A 118 0.39 17.37 3.98
N ARG A 119 0.52 16.36 4.84
CA ARG A 119 0.98 16.56 6.22
C ARG A 119 2.45 16.94 6.17
N LYS A 120 2.76 18.13 6.63
CA LYS A 120 4.14 18.53 6.86
C LYS A 120 4.73 17.64 7.95
N PRO A 121 5.99 17.18 7.82
CA PRO A 121 6.70 16.54 8.92
C PRO A 121 6.66 17.48 10.14
N ASP A 122 6.57 16.92 11.34
CA ASP A 122 6.72 17.71 12.55
C ASP A 122 8.05 18.47 12.49
N GLU A 123 8.03 19.76 12.82
CA GLU A 123 9.22 20.62 12.80
C GLU A 123 10.35 20.06 13.66
N ILE A 124 10.03 19.22 14.65
CA ILE A 124 11.01 18.53 15.48
C ILE A 124 11.98 17.66 14.65
N TYR A 125 11.52 17.12 13.54
CA TYR A 125 12.37 16.27 12.68
C TYR A 125 13.34 17.07 11.82
N ALA A 126 13.09 18.34 11.60
CA ALA A 126 14.01 19.22 10.85
C ALA A 126 15.34 19.47 11.58
N ASP A 127 15.36 19.26 12.89
CA ASP A 127 16.52 19.48 13.73
C ASP A 127 17.41 18.22 13.92
N PHE A 128 17.02 17.10 13.31
CA PHE A 128 17.80 15.88 13.35
C PHE A 128 18.81 15.83 12.19
N VAL A 129 20.06 15.57 12.50
CA VAL A 129 21.11 15.38 11.51
C VAL A 129 21.52 13.90 11.52
N PHE A 130 21.43 13.30 10.36
CA PHE A 130 21.81 11.90 10.14
C PHE A 130 23.14 11.81 9.38
N THR A 131 23.78 10.65 9.43
CA THR A 131 24.90 10.33 8.55
C THR A 131 24.45 10.37 7.08
N ASP A 132 25.40 10.54 6.14
CA ASP A 132 25.10 10.63 4.71
C ASP A 132 24.40 9.37 4.18
N ASP A 133 24.60 8.21 4.81
CA ASP A 133 23.91 6.97 4.52
C ASP A 133 22.53 6.84 5.19
N GLY A 134 22.14 7.84 6.00
CA GLY A 134 20.85 7.90 6.69
C GLY A 134 20.67 6.91 7.84
N LYS A 135 21.70 6.15 8.21
CA LYS A 135 21.59 5.06 9.20
C LYS A 135 21.71 5.50 10.65
N TYR A 136 22.49 6.54 10.90
CA TYR A 136 22.78 6.94 12.26
C TYR A 136 22.43 8.41 12.49
N LEU A 137 21.88 8.69 13.68
CA LEU A 137 21.60 10.03 14.13
C LEU A 137 22.88 10.69 14.64
N ILE A 138 23.31 11.79 14.02
CA ILE A 138 24.51 12.54 14.43
C ILE A 138 24.15 13.57 15.51
N LYS A 139 22.99 14.22 15.36
CA LYS A 139 22.59 15.32 16.23
C LYS A 139 21.09 15.42 16.36
N CYS A 140 20.60 15.64 17.58
CA CYS A 140 19.22 16.05 17.84
C CYS A 140 19.17 17.48 18.41
N LYS A 141 17.97 18.07 18.43
CA LYS A 141 17.71 19.46 18.88
C LYS A 141 18.34 19.81 20.23
N ASN A 142 18.45 18.86 21.13
CA ASN A 142 18.92 19.09 22.49
C ASN A 142 20.38 18.65 22.74
N ASN A 143 21.18 18.43 21.70
CA ASN A 143 22.59 17.99 21.80
C ASN A 143 22.81 16.74 22.68
N ARG A 144 21.77 15.93 22.91
CA ARG A 144 21.85 14.67 23.64
C ARG A 144 21.80 13.52 22.62
N VAL A 145 22.92 12.94 22.38
CA VAL A 145 23.08 11.61 21.75
C VAL A 145 23.38 10.63 22.87
#